data_7547fe10af11aef767da646e4e80b802
#
_entry.id   7547fe10af11aef767da646e4e80b802
#
_cell.length_a   1.000
_cell.length_b   1.000
_cell.length_c   1.000
_cell.angle_alpha   90.00
_cell.angle_beta   90.00
_cell.angle_gamma   90.00
#
_symmetry.space_group_name_H-M   'P 1'
#
loop_
_entity.id
_entity.type
_entity.pdbx_description
1 polymer ?
#
loop_
_entity_poly.entity_id
_entity_poly.type
_entity_poly.pdbx_seq_one_letter_code
_entity_poly.pdbx_strand_id
1 'polypeptide(L)'
;VSKESVDPNVKSGNYLNNVMAFMQAKREKAFDSIMLNQKGYVTQGTTSNVWIVKDNTIKTPPLQAGILEGITRKTILQLAKSDDSLKIEQVNFTAEELINADECFLTSTMKEVVPVTQVDNSPIGTGTVGPLTVKLHSLYSSFVKRTIEGL
;
A
#
# COMPACT_ATOMS: atom_id res chain seq x y z
N VAL A 1 -2.25 13.71 2.26
CA VAL A 1 -3.09 14.47 3.21
C VAL A 1 -2.34 14.64 4.52
N SER A 2 -2.26 15.86 5.04
CA SER A 2 -1.60 16.09 6.32
C SER A 2 -2.48 15.59 7.47
N LYS A 3 -1.89 14.85 8.40
CA LYS A 3 -2.57 14.43 9.62
C LYS A 3 -2.99 15.62 10.51
N GLU A 4 -2.29 16.74 10.37
CA GLU A 4 -2.57 17.97 11.11
C GLU A 4 -3.84 18.68 10.62
N SER A 5 -4.22 18.46 9.37
CA SER A 5 -5.43 19.07 8.80
C SER A 5 -6.67 18.24 9.10
N VAL A 6 -6.59 16.92 9.06
CA VAL A 6 -7.71 16.00 9.35
C VAL A 6 -7.18 14.61 9.70
N ASP A 7 -7.78 13.98 10.69
CA ASP A 7 -7.47 12.60 11.02
C ASP A 7 -7.89 11.67 9.85
N PRO A 8 -6.95 10.99 9.19
CA PRO A 8 -7.26 10.10 8.07
C PRO A 8 -8.08 8.89 8.48
N ASN A 9 -8.15 8.57 9.78
CA ASN A 9 -8.98 7.48 10.28
C ASN A 9 -10.46 7.85 10.34
N VAL A 10 -10.77 9.14 10.25
CA VAL A 10 -12.14 9.62 10.12
C VAL A 10 -12.49 9.67 8.63
N LYS A 11 -13.29 8.71 8.18
CA LYS A 11 -13.83 8.71 6.82
C LYS A 11 -14.86 9.82 6.65
N SER A 12 -14.43 11.08 6.65
CA SER A 12 -15.29 12.23 6.45
C SER A 12 -14.67 13.21 5.44
N GLY A 13 -15.19 14.38 5.29
CA GLY A 13 -14.97 15.43 4.30
C GLY A 13 -13.59 15.67 3.67
N ASN A 14 -12.53 14.99 4.07
CA ASN A 14 -11.21 15.08 3.42
C ASN A 14 -10.97 14.07 2.30
N TYR A 15 -11.98 13.34 1.97
CA TYR A 15 -11.97 12.49 0.77
C TYR A 15 -11.71 13.32 -0.51
N LEU A 16 -11.95 14.62 -0.47
CA LEU A 16 -11.73 15.52 -1.61
C LEU A 16 -10.30 15.50 -2.13
N ASN A 17 -9.28 15.51 -1.24
CA ASN A 17 -7.88 15.43 -1.66
C ASN A 17 -7.57 14.11 -2.38
N ASN A 18 -8.14 13.03 -1.89
CA ASN A 18 -7.99 11.71 -2.52
C ASN A 18 -8.68 11.66 -3.89
N VAL A 19 -9.87 12.25 -3.99
CA VAL A 19 -10.60 12.35 -5.27
C VAL A 19 -9.80 13.16 -6.29
N MET A 20 -9.23 14.29 -5.90
CA MET A 20 -8.42 15.14 -6.77
C MET A 20 -7.16 14.39 -7.26
N ALA A 21 -6.46 13.69 -6.36
CA ALA A 21 -5.31 12.87 -6.71
C ALA A 21 -5.68 11.72 -7.66
N PHE A 22 -6.81 11.08 -7.43
CA PHE A 22 -7.33 10.04 -8.32
C PHE A 22 -7.68 10.59 -9.71
N MET A 23 -8.31 11.75 -9.77
CA MET A 23 -8.63 12.41 -11.05
C MET A 23 -7.36 12.76 -11.83
N GLN A 24 -6.31 13.22 -11.14
CA GLN A 24 -5.01 13.49 -11.77
C GLN A 24 -4.42 12.20 -12.36
N ALA A 25 -4.43 11.11 -11.59
CA ALA A 25 -3.97 9.81 -12.08
C ALA A 25 -4.72 9.39 -13.36
N LYS A 26 -6.04 9.57 -13.38
CA LYS A 26 -6.87 9.27 -14.56
C LYS A 26 -6.47 10.10 -15.77
N ARG A 27 -6.20 11.39 -15.60
CA ARG A 27 -5.76 12.27 -16.70
C ARG A 27 -4.44 11.80 -17.28
N GLU A 28 -3.55 11.26 -16.47
CA GLU A 28 -2.25 10.73 -16.88
C GLU A 28 -2.30 9.25 -17.25
N LYS A 29 -3.50 8.67 -17.33
CA LYS A 29 -3.75 7.25 -17.63
C LYS A 29 -3.06 6.29 -16.67
N ALA A 30 -2.86 6.71 -15.42
CA ALA A 30 -2.35 5.90 -14.35
C ALA A 30 -3.48 5.19 -13.59
N PHE A 31 -3.15 4.08 -12.95
CA PHE A 31 -4.10 3.29 -12.16
C PHE A 31 -4.51 4.01 -10.87
N ASP A 32 -3.55 4.64 -10.19
CA ASP A 32 -3.76 5.34 -8.92
C ASP A 32 -2.67 6.40 -8.73
N SER A 33 -2.79 7.21 -7.68
CA SER A 33 -1.75 8.14 -7.24
C SER A 33 -1.25 7.71 -5.86
N ILE A 34 0.07 7.75 -5.69
CA ILE A 34 0.70 7.55 -4.38
C ILE A 34 0.95 8.92 -3.77
N MET A 35 0.47 9.13 -2.55
CA MET A 35 0.51 10.42 -1.88
C MET A 35 1.65 10.49 -0.87
N LEU A 36 2.15 11.71 -0.67
CA LEU A 36 3.19 12.02 0.32
C LEU A 36 2.60 12.94 1.41
N ASN A 37 3.16 12.84 2.63
CA ASN A 37 2.85 13.82 3.68
C ASN A 37 3.74 15.06 3.57
N GLN A 38 3.55 16.03 4.46
CA GLN A 38 4.32 17.27 4.46
C GLN A 38 5.83 17.06 4.67
N LYS A 39 6.23 15.96 5.28
CA LYS A 39 7.63 15.59 5.50
C LYS A 39 8.27 14.88 4.29
N GLY A 40 7.49 14.65 3.22
CA GLY A 40 7.97 13.95 2.03
C GLY A 40 7.94 12.43 2.12
N TYR A 41 7.34 11.87 3.17
CA TYR A 41 7.18 10.42 3.29
C TYR A 41 5.96 9.92 2.55
N VAL A 42 6.10 8.75 1.96
CA VAL A 42 4.98 8.04 1.31
C VAL A 42 3.93 7.72 2.36
N THR A 43 2.67 7.97 2.04
CA THR A 43 1.54 7.66 2.91
C THR A 43 0.72 6.52 2.35
N GLN A 44 -0.07 6.76 1.33
CA GLN A 44 -1.02 5.78 0.80
C GLN A 44 -1.39 6.12 -0.65
N GLY A 45 -2.07 5.20 -1.32
CA GLY A 45 -2.79 5.50 -2.55
C GLY A 45 -4.09 6.25 -2.26
N THR A 46 -4.87 6.56 -3.27
CA THR A 46 -6.11 7.33 -3.08
C THR A 46 -7.17 6.54 -2.30
N THR A 47 -7.21 5.23 -2.45
CA THR A 47 -8.14 4.33 -1.75
C THR A 47 -7.44 3.05 -1.25
N SER A 48 -6.13 3.08 -1.09
CA SER A 48 -5.31 1.91 -0.81
C SER A 48 -4.15 2.24 0.12
N ASN A 49 -3.60 1.22 0.78
CA ASN A 49 -2.33 1.31 1.50
C ASN A 49 -1.18 0.92 0.57
N VAL A 50 0.00 1.46 0.83
CA VAL A 50 1.20 1.25 0.00
C VAL A 50 2.21 0.37 0.75
N TRP A 51 2.84 -0.53 0.00
CA TRP A 51 3.87 -1.43 0.50
C TRP A 51 5.02 -1.47 -0.48
N ILE A 52 6.24 -1.58 0.04
CA ILE A 52 7.43 -1.84 -0.76
C ILE A 52 8.18 -3.03 -0.20
N VAL A 53 8.99 -3.66 -1.04
CA VAL A 53 9.94 -4.70 -0.64
C VAL A 53 11.34 -4.22 -1.00
N LYS A 54 12.24 -4.28 -0.03
CA LYS A 54 13.67 -3.99 -0.23
C LYS A 54 14.49 -4.98 0.58
N ASP A 55 15.44 -5.63 -0.09
CA ASP A 55 16.34 -6.61 0.53
C ASP A 55 15.55 -7.68 1.33
N ASN A 56 14.52 -8.23 0.70
CA ASN A 56 13.62 -9.25 1.27
C ASN A 56 12.84 -8.79 2.51
N THR A 57 12.81 -7.49 2.79
CA THR A 57 12.02 -6.89 3.87
C THR A 57 10.83 -6.12 3.28
N ILE A 58 9.64 -6.43 3.76
CA ILE A 58 8.41 -5.74 3.37
C ILE A 58 8.26 -4.52 4.28
N LYS A 59 8.00 -3.36 3.71
CA LYS A 59 7.83 -2.11 4.46
C LYS A 59 6.51 -1.46 4.10
N THR A 60 5.84 -0.92 5.10
CA THR A 60 4.61 -0.13 4.91
C THR A 60 4.66 1.06 5.87
N PRO A 61 4.12 2.23 5.48
CA PRO A 61 4.10 3.38 6.38
C PRO A 61 3.36 3.07 7.69
N PRO A 62 3.83 3.61 8.81
CA PRO A 62 3.13 3.47 10.10
C PRO A 62 1.90 4.38 10.12
N LEU A 63 0.97 4.12 11.05
CA LEU A 63 -0.24 4.95 11.21
C LEU A 63 0.10 6.43 11.47
N GLN A 64 1.22 6.70 12.14
CA GLN A 64 1.71 8.04 12.44
C GLN A 64 2.09 8.84 11.19
N ALA A 65 2.31 8.19 10.06
CA ALA A 65 2.58 8.87 8.79
C ALA A 65 1.36 9.63 8.25
N GLY A 66 0.18 9.36 8.79
CA GLY A 66 -1.07 9.98 8.34
C GLY A 66 -1.84 9.14 7.34
N ILE A 67 -1.86 7.82 7.54
CA ILE A 67 -2.58 6.87 6.70
C ILE A 67 -3.87 6.39 7.36
N LEU A 68 -4.80 5.91 6.55
CA LEU A 68 -5.97 5.17 7.02
C LEU A 68 -5.52 3.74 7.40
N GLU A 69 -5.98 3.24 8.56
CA GLU A 69 -5.77 1.85 8.93
C GLU A 69 -6.69 0.96 8.11
N GLY A 70 -6.18 0.47 6.96
CA GLY A 70 -6.96 -0.39 6.09
C GLY A 70 -7.18 -1.79 6.68
N ILE A 71 -8.36 -2.36 6.44
CA ILE A 71 -8.71 -3.71 6.90
C ILE A 71 -7.78 -4.74 6.29
N THR A 72 -7.55 -4.65 4.99
CA THR A 72 -6.63 -5.55 4.28
C THR A 72 -5.20 -5.43 4.81
N ARG A 73 -4.73 -4.20 5.04
CA ARG A 73 -3.41 -3.95 5.66
C ARG A 73 -3.29 -4.64 7.01
N LYS A 74 -4.28 -4.46 7.87
CA LYS A 74 -4.31 -5.07 9.20
C LYS A 74 -4.28 -6.59 9.13
N THR A 75 -5.07 -7.17 8.23
CA THR A 75 -5.10 -8.63 8.00
C THR A 75 -3.74 -9.16 7.54
N ILE A 76 -3.09 -8.48 6.59
CA ILE A 76 -1.76 -8.88 6.12
C ILE A 76 -0.72 -8.84 7.24
N LEU A 77 -0.75 -7.79 8.07
CA LEU A 77 0.14 -7.70 9.24
C LEU A 77 -0.07 -8.85 10.22
N GLN A 78 -1.32 -9.27 10.44
CA GLN A 78 -1.63 -10.40 11.30
C GLN A 78 -1.19 -11.74 10.69
N LEU A 79 -1.43 -11.96 9.42
CA LEU A 79 -1.01 -13.17 8.71
C LEU A 79 0.51 -13.33 8.71
N ALA A 80 1.24 -12.24 8.55
CA ALA A 80 2.70 -12.25 8.56
C ALA A 80 3.29 -12.66 9.92
N LYS A 81 2.59 -12.42 11.02
CA LYS A 81 3.04 -12.86 12.34
C LYS A 81 3.10 -14.39 12.48
N SER A 82 2.33 -15.10 11.69
CA SER A 82 2.28 -16.57 11.69
C SER A 82 3.20 -17.20 10.65
N ASP A 83 3.98 -16.40 9.92
CA ASP A 83 4.89 -16.87 8.87
C ASP A 83 6.28 -16.26 9.09
N ASP A 84 7.17 -17.04 9.70
CA ASP A 84 8.54 -16.62 10.03
C ASP A 84 9.39 -16.29 8.80
N SER A 85 8.96 -16.69 7.60
CA SER A 85 9.64 -16.34 6.36
C SER A 85 9.36 -14.92 5.90
N LEU A 86 8.37 -14.25 6.48
CA LEU A 86 7.99 -12.88 6.15
C LEU A 86 8.54 -11.92 7.19
N LYS A 87 9.28 -10.91 6.74
CA LYS A 87 9.74 -9.81 7.56
C LYS A 87 9.02 -8.54 7.13
N ILE A 88 8.19 -7.98 8.02
CA ILE A 88 7.45 -6.74 7.77
C ILE A 88 7.84 -5.69 8.79
N GLU A 89 8.12 -4.49 8.33
CA GLU A 89 8.40 -3.31 9.13
C GLU A 89 7.40 -2.21 8.83
N GLN A 90 6.87 -1.59 9.88
CA GLN A 90 6.07 -0.38 9.78
C GLN A 90 7.01 0.81 9.97
N VAL A 91 7.43 1.41 8.88
CA VAL A 91 8.48 2.44 8.87
C VAL A 91 8.23 3.45 7.76
N ASN A 92 8.57 4.71 8.01
CA ASN A 92 8.51 5.75 6.98
C ASN A 92 9.52 5.47 5.88
N PHE A 93 9.15 5.75 4.63
CA PHE A 93 10.06 5.75 3.50
C PHE A 93 9.68 6.86 2.51
N THR A 94 10.68 7.30 1.76
CA THR A 94 10.56 8.39 0.80
C THR A 94 10.08 7.89 -0.58
N ALA A 95 9.71 8.83 -1.46
CA ALA A 95 9.41 8.51 -2.85
C ALA A 95 10.63 7.89 -3.56
N GLU A 96 11.83 8.34 -3.25
CA GLU A 96 13.06 7.76 -3.80
C GLU A 96 13.25 6.31 -3.38
N GLU A 97 13.04 5.99 -2.10
CA GLU A 97 13.11 4.62 -1.60
C GLU A 97 12.05 3.73 -2.26
N LEU A 98 10.86 4.26 -2.52
CA LEU A 98 9.82 3.54 -3.24
C LEU A 98 10.24 3.22 -4.68
N ILE A 99 10.78 4.19 -5.40
CA ILE A 99 11.24 4.03 -6.78
C ILE A 99 12.39 3.02 -6.87
N ASN A 100 13.26 2.97 -5.87
CA ASN A 100 14.40 2.05 -5.78
C ASN A 100 14.07 0.72 -5.10
N ALA A 101 12.81 0.46 -4.78
CA ALA A 101 12.39 -0.79 -4.17
C ALA A 101 12.49 -1.97 -5.15
N ASP A 102 12.57 -3.17 -4.61
CA ASP A 102 12.59 -4.40 -5.41
C ASP A 102 11.19 -4.77 -5.88
N GLU A 103 10.17 -4.50 -5.06
CA GLU A 103 8.76 -4.71 -5.36
C GLU A 103 7.94 -3.58 -4.74
N CYS A 104 6.76 -3.34 -5.30
CA CYS A 104 5.76 -2.44 -4.73
C CYS A 104 4.37 -3.02 -4.96
N PHE A 105 3.47 -2.84 -4.00
CA PHE A 105 2.08 -3.24 -4.16
C PHE A 105 1.16 -2.35 -3.32
N LEU A 106 -0.11 -2.34 -3.71
CA LEU A 106 -1.19 -1.66 -3.01
C LEU A 106 -2.15 -2.68 -2.43
N THR A 107 -2.80 -2.32 -1.31
CA THR A 107 -3.83 -3.15 -0.71
C THR A 107 -5.08 -2.34 -0.42
N SER A 108 -6.23 -2.95 -0.68
CA SER A 108 -7.55 -2.39 -0.34
C SER A 108 -8.57 -3.52 -0.20
N THR A 109 -9.70 -3.21 0.46
CA THR A 109 -10.80 -4.17 0.60
C THR A 109 -11.36 -4.64 -0.74
N MET A 110 -11.48 -3.72 -1.69
CA MET A 110 -12.08 -4.02 -3.00
C MET A 110 -11.13 -4.75 -3.96
N LYS A 111 -9.86 -4.39 -3.93
CA LYS A 111 -8.87 -4.85 -4.91
C LYS A 111 -7.89 -5.87 -4.35
N GLU A 112 -7.96 -6.13 -3.05
CA GLU A 112 -7.06 -7.03 -2.32
C GLU A 112 -5.60 -6.59 -2.44
N VAL A 113 -4.76 -7.35 -3.11
CA VAL A 113 -3.34 -7.05 -3.33
C VAL A 113 -3.13 -6.76 -4.82
N VAL A 114 -2.68 -5.56 -5.13
CA VAL A 114 -2.45 -5.11 -6.51
C VAL A 114 -0.97 -4.80 -6.68
N PRO A 115 -0.25 -5.51 -7.56
CA PRO A 115 1.15 -5.19 -7.82
C PRO A 115 1.30 -3.84 -8.51
N VAL A 116 2.36 -3.11 -8.15
CA VAL A 116 2.77 -1.87 -8.81
C VAL A 116 4.11 -2.13 -9.47
N THR A 117 4.13 -2.13 -10.80
CA THR A 117 5.33 -2.45 -11.58
C THR A 117 6.03 -1.22 -12.13
N GLN A 118 5.36 -0.08 -12.07
CA GLN A 118 5.89 1.20 -12.55
C GLN A 118 5.28 2.36 -11.77
N VAL A 119 6.10 3.31 -11.38
CA VAL A 119 5.68 4.58 -10.77
C VAL A 119 6.22 5.72 -11.63
N ASP A 120 5.31 6.60 -12.11
CA ASP A 120 5.61 7.57 -13.16
C ASP A 120 6.23 6.85 -14.36
N ASN A 121 7.45 7.18 -14.76
CA ASN A 121 8.15 6.53 -15.85
C ASN A 121 9.23 5.54 -15.38
N SER A 122 9.27 5.24 -14.08
CA SER A 122 10.29 4.39 -13.47
C SER A 122 9.75 2.99 -13.20
N PRO A 123 10.35 1.94 -13.76
CA PRO A 123 9.98 0.58 -13.39
C PRO A 123 10.40 0.30 -11.94
N ILE A 124 9.59 -0.46 -11.22
CA ILE A 124 9.93 -0.94 -9.89
C ILE A 124 10.61 -2.31 -10.02
N GLY A 125 11.81 -2.43 -9.47
CA GLY A 125 12.60 -3.65 -9.59
C GLY A 125 12.85 -3.98 -11.06
N THR A 126 12.44 -5.16 -11.50
CA THR A 126 12.53 -5.61 -12.90
C THR A 126 11.37 -5.12 -13.77
N GLY A 127 10.42 -4.36 -13.21
CA GLY A 127 9.22 -3.94 -13.93
C GLY A 127 8.17 -5.05 -14.04
N THR A 128 8.30 -6.11 -13.28
CA THR A 128 7.37 -7.24 -13.24
C THR A 128 6.92 -7.50 -11.80
N VAL A 129 5.87 -8.33 -11.64
CA VAL A 129 5.36 -8.69 -10.31
C VAL A 129 6.42 -9.50 -9.57
N GLY A 130 6.75 -9.09 -8.34
CA GLY A 130 7.76 -9.74 -7.53
C GLY A 130 7.23 -10.92 -6.71
N PRO A 131 8.14 -11.79 -6.24
CA PRO A 131 7.77 -13.03 -5.55
C PRO A 131 7.07 -12.83 -4.21
N LEU A 132 7.46 -11.81 -3.42
CA LEU A 132 6.80 -11.54 -2.14
C LEU A 132 5.40 -10.95 -2.34
N THR A 133 5.19 -10.15 -3.37
CA THR A 133 3.86 -9.68 -3.76
C THR A 133 2.93 -10.85 -4.09
N VAL A 134 3.41 -11.81 -4.89
CA VAL A 134 2.68 -13.04 -5.24
C VAL A 134 2.37 -13.85 -3.98
N LYS A 135 3.34 -14.01 -3.10
CA LYS A 135 3.16 -14.77 -1.85
C LYS A 135 2.10 -14.15 -0.96
N LEU A 136 2.16 -12.83 -0.75
CA LEU A 136 1.17 -12.12 0.07
C LEU A 136 -0.23 -12.16 -0.55
N HIS A 137 -0.32 -12.02 -1.86
CA HIS A 137 -1.59 -12.17 -2.57
C HIS A 137 -2.20 -13.56 -2.32
N SER A 138 -1.41 -14.61 -2.44
CA SER A 138 -1.86 -15.99 -2.19
C SER A 138 -2.29 -16.21 -0.74
N LEU A 139 -1.52 -15.71 0.23
CA LEU A 139 -1.86 -15.81 1.65
C LEU A 139 -3.18 -15.09 1.97
N TYR A 140 -3.35 -13.90 1.46
CA TYR A 140 -4.57 -13.11 1.67
C TYR A 140 -5.78 -13.77 1.00
N SER A 141 -5.64 -14.21 -0.25
CA SER A 141 -6.72 -14.90 -0.97
C SER A 141 -7.16 -16.18 -0.26
N SER A 142 -6.21 -16.96 0.24
CA SER A 142 -6.50 -18.17 1.02
C SER A 142 -7.22 -17.85 2.33
N PHE A 143 -6.82 -16.78 3.01
CA PHE A 143 -7.49 -16.30 4.22
C PHE A 143 -8.94 -15.90 3.94
N VAL A 144 -9.18 -15.11 2.90
CA VAL A 144 -10.53 -14.68 2.50
C VAL A 144 -11.41 -15.88 2.18
N LYS A 145 -10.89 -16.84 1.40
CA LYS A 145 -11.60 -18.04 1.03
C LYS A 145 -12.00 -18.86 2.26
N ARG A 146 -11.09 -19.10 3.19
CA ARG A 146 -11.38 -19.82 4.44
C ARG A 146 -12.42 -19.10 5.31
N THR A 147 -12.37 -17.78 5.35
CA THR A 147 -13.32 -16.96 6.11
C THR A 147 -14.73 -17.07 5.51
N ILE A 148 -14.84 -17.03 4.19
CA ILE A 148 -16.12 -17.20 3.49
C ILE A 148 -16.67 -18.63 3.66
N GLU A 149 -15.85 -19.65 3.53
CA GLU A 149 -16.23 -21.05 3.70
C GLU A 149 -16.61 -21.40 5.14
N GLY A 150 -16.09 -20.67 6.12
CA GLY A 150 -16.43 -20.81 7.53
C GLY A 150 -17.77 -20.17 7.93
N LEU A 151 -18.39 -19.42 7.03
CA LEU A 151 -19.71 -18.85 7.23
C LEU A 151 -20.80 -19.81 6.79
#